data_ee21b882a89b0c819fe8122fe0a2e440
#
_entry.id   ee21b882a89b0c819fe8122fe0a2e440
#
_cell.length_a   1.000
_cell.length_b   1.000
_cell.length_c   1.000
_cell.angle_alpha   90.00
_cell.angle_beta   90.00
_cell.angle_gamma   90.00
#
_symmetry.space_group_name_H-M   'P 1'
#
loop_
_entity.id
_entity.type
_entity.pdbx_description
1 polymer ?
#
loop_
_entity_poly.entity_id
_entity_poly.type
_entity_poly.pdbx_seq_one_letter_code
_entity_poly.pdbx_strand_id
1 'polypeptide(L)'
;MRNTMRHFAVAISLMLAMTLPSFSQQHPIVEKDYVAYLFTYFTGNHISEEAVCYAVSMDGYTYWALNDGKPVLDSKVISSTGSVRDPHILRSQDGHTFYMVVTDMVSDNGWDSNRAMVLLKSNDLVNWTHSIINMQKRYKGQEKLKRVWAPQTVFDPEAGKYMVYWSMQYAGGADIIYYAYANDDFTDLIGEPKPLFIPENKKSCIDGDIVYKDGVFHLFYKTEGHGNGIKVATPRS
;
A
#
# COMPACT_ATOMS: atom_id res chain seq x y z
N MET A 1 58.41 -69.88 -5.31
CA MET A 1 56.94 -69.85 -5.10
C MET A 1 56.62 -68.53 -4.45
N ARG A 2 56.06 -67.55 -5.22
CA ARG A 2 55.68 -66.25 -4.74
C ARG A 2 54.16 -66.19 -4.71
N ASN A 3 53.58 -66.09 -3.52
CA ASN A 3 52.14 -65.87 -3.30
C ASN A 3 51.85 -64.35 -3.47
N THR A 4 51.04 -64.01 -4.45
CA THR A 4 50.49 -62.65 -4.63
C THR A 4 49.11 -62.59 -4.00
N MET A 5 48.98 -61.90 -2.85
CA MET A 5 47.70 -61.54 -2.28
C MET A 5 47.07 -60.37 -3.07
N ARG A 6 45.91 -60.59 -3.65
CA ARG A 6 45.10 -59.52 -4.25
C ARG A 6 44.20 -58.91 -3.17
N HIS A 7 44.40 -57.65 -2.88
CA HIS A 7 43.49 -56.89 -2.06
C HIS A 7 42.31 -56.39 -2.88
N PHE A 8 41.11 -56.79 -2.53
CA PHE A 8 39.88 -56.23 -3.05
C PHE A 8 39.56 -55.01 -2.17
N ALA A 9 39.58 -53.79 -2.78
CA ALA A 9 39.06 -52.57 -2.16
C ALA A 9 37.57 -52.52 -2.50
N VAL A 10 36.74 -52.60 -1.47
CA VAL A 10 35.29 -52.33 -1.56
C VAL A 10 35.08 -50.84 -1.36
N ALA A 11 34.74 -50.12 -2.42
CA ALA A 11 34.33 -48.72 -2.37
C ALA A 11 32.86 -48.67 -1.93
N ILE A 12 32.61 -48.24 -0.72
CA ILE A 12 31.27 -47.92 -0.19
C ILE A 12 30.94 -46.50 -0.64
N SER A 13 30.09 -46.35 -1.72
CA SER A 13 29.52 -45.05 -2.08
C SER A 13 28.41 -44.69 -1.11
N LEU A 14 28.68 -43.73 -0.22
CA LEU A 14 27.68 -43.11 0.64
C LEU A 14 26.88 -42.12 -0.22
N MET A 15 25.67 -42.53 -0.67
CA MET A 15 24.70 -41.61 -1.23
C MET A 15 24.10 -40.75 -0.13
N LEU A 16 24.57 -39.53 -0.02
CA LEU A 16 23.96 -38.50 0.84
C LEU A 16 22.68 -38.05 0.15
N ALA A 17 21.53 -38.59 0.54
CA ALA A 17 20.23 -38.11 0.12
C ALA A 17 20.00 -36.72 0.74
N MET A 18 20.28 -35.68 -0.03
CA MET A 18 19.83 -34.32 0.32
C MET A 18 18.31 -34.28 0.19
N THR A 19 17.62 -34.34 1.32
CA THR A 19 16.20 -34.00 1.40
C THR A 19 16.11 -32.49 1.21
N LEU A 20 15.79 -32.05 -0.01
CA LEU A 20 15.38 -30.68 -0.26
C LEU A 20 14.13 -30.42 0.59
N PRO A 21 14.05 -29.30 1.33
CA PRO A 21 12.82 -28.95 2.01
C PRO A 21 11.73 -28.84 0.95
N SER A 22 10.68 -29.63 1.09
CA SER A 22 9.45 -29.47 0.31
C SER A 22 8.90 -28.10 0.63
N PHE A 23 9.10 -27.13 -0.24
CA PHE A 23 8.29 -25.92 -0.23
C PHE A 23 6.86 -26.39 -0.46
N SER A 24 6.07 -26.42 0.59
CA SER A 24 4.62 -26.53 0.50
C SER A 24 4.18 -25.45 -0.46
N GLN A 25 3.69 -25.81 -1.64
CA GLN A 25 2.99 -24.87 -2.49
C GLN A 25 1.76 -24.42 -1.71
N GLN A 26 1.86 -23.25 -1.08
CA GLN A 26 0.70 -22.61 -0.49
C GLN A 26 -0.26 -22.32 -1.64
N HIS A 27 -1.45 -22.91 -1.59
CA HIS A 27 -2.50 -22.57 -2.55
C HIS A 27 -2.81 -21.08 -2.41
N PRO A 28 -2.99 -20.38 -3.53
CA PRO A 28 -3.36 -18.96 -3.47
C PRO A 28 -4.68 -18.81 -2.71
N ILE A 29 -4.70 -17.93 -1.70
CA ILE A 29 -5.92 -17.59 -0.97
C ILE A 29 -6.79 -16.76 -1.93
N VAL A 30 -8.02 -17.18 -2.13
CA VAL A 30 -8.98 -16.50 -2.99
C VAL A 30 -10.13 -15.92 -2.15
N GLU A 31 -10.87 -14.96 -2.70
CA GLU A 31 -11.91 -14.20 -1.99
C GLU A 31 -12.92 -15.09 -1.24
N LYS A 32 -13.29 -16.24 -1.80
CA LYS A 32 -14.18 -17.21 -1.13
C LYS A 32 -13.62 -17.80 0.18
N ASP A 33 -12.33 -17.67 0.41
CA ASP A 33 -11.67 -18.16 1.63
C ASP A 33 -11.63 -17.07 2.72
N TYR A 34 -12.10 -15.85 2.43
CA TYR A 34 -12.16 -14.76 3.40
C TYR A 34 -13.32 -14.99 4.36
N VAL A 35 -13.03 -14.80 5.64
CA VAL A 35 -13.99 -15.03 6.72
C VAL A 35 -14.38 -13.73 7.43
N ALA A 36 -13.73 -12.62 7.11
CA ALA A 36 -13.97 -11.32 7.75
C ALA A 36 -13.47 -10.18 6.84
N TYR A 37 -13.94 -8.99 7.14
CA TYR A 37 -13.52 -7.73 6.53
C TYR A 37 -12.67 -6.95 7.54
N LEU A 38 -11.52 -6.43 7.10
CA LEU A 38 -10.70 -5.50 7.87
C LEU A 38 -10.95 -4.08 7.37
N PHE A 39 -11.24 -3.18 8.30
CA PHE A 39 -11.37 -1.76 8.05
C PHE A 39 -10.23 -1.01 8.74
N THR A 40 -9.48 -0.22 7.98
CA THR A 40 -8.45 0.68 8.51
C THR A 40 -9.00 2.09 8.56
N TYR A 41 -8.80 2.80 9.67
CA TYR A 41 -9.33 4.14 9.86
C TYR A 41 -8.45 4.98 10.80
N PHE A 42 -8.74 6.26 10.85
CA PHE A 42 -8.25 7.20 11.86
C PHE A 42 -9.45 7.96 12.44
N THR A 43 -9.31 8.61 13.60
CA THR A 43 -10.50 9.02 14.38
C THR A 43 -10.85 10.50 14.28
N GLY A 44 -9.94 11.36 13.82
CA GLY A 44 -10.22 12.79 13.71
C GLY A 44 -9.05 13.63 13.20
N ASN A 45 -9.14 14.93 13.44
CA ASN A 45 -8.22 15.95 12.90
C ASN A 45 -7.28 16.57 13.95
N HIS A 46 -7.05 15.88 15.05
CA HIS A 46 -6.09 16.29 16.07
C HIS A 46 -4.94 15.28 16.10
N ILE A 47 -3.74 15.74 16.47
CA ILE A 47 -2.53 14.91 16.47
C ILE A 47 -2.69 13.56 17.21
N SER A 48 -3.53 13.51 18.25
CA SER A 48 -3.83 12.28 19.00
C SER A 48 -4.83 11.36 18.30
N GLU A 49 -5.51 11.83 17.24
CA GLU A 49 -6.54 11.11 16.49
C GLU A 49 -6.04 10.66 15.11
N GLU A 50 -4.90 11.18 14.68
CA GLU A 50 -4.24 10.91 13.40
C GLU A 50 -3.28 9.72 13.54
N ALA A 51 -3.85 8.53 13.66
CA ALA A 51 -3.11 7.28 13.78
C ALA A 51 -3.93 6.12 13.19
N VAL A 52 -3.27 5.06 12.77
CA VAL A 52 -3.93 3.88 12.19
C VAL A 52 -4.64 3.10 13.27
N CYS A 53 -5.95 2.93 13.11
CA CYS A 53 -6.80 2.04 13.89
C CYS A 53 -7.37 0.95 13.00
N TYR A 54 -7.77 -0.18 13.60
CA TYR A 54 -8.40 -1.30 12.92
C TYR A 54 -9.79 -1.56 13.49
N ALA A 55 -10.69 -1.98 12.61
CA ALA A 55 -11.95 -2.61 12.98
C ALA A 55 -12.18 -3.85 12.11
N VAL A 56 -12.89 -4.83 12.64
CA VAL A 56 -13.21 -6.07 11.95
C VAL A 56 -14.72 -6.23 11.83
N SER A 57 -15.15 -6.81 10.71
CA SER A 57 -16.56 -7.15 10.47
C SER A 57 -16.64 -8.57 9.92
N MET A 58 -17.72 -9.29 10.30
CA MET A 58 -18.03 -10.60 9.74
C MET A 58 -19.09 -10.52 8.62
N ASP A 59 -19.79 -9.40 8.49
CA ASP A 59 -20.90 -9.19 7.55
C ASP A 59 -20.64 -8.03 6.55
N GLY A 60 -19.56 -7.26 6.75
CA GLY A 60 -19.20 -6.08 5.95
C GLY A 60 -20.00 -4.81 6.29
N TYR A 61 -20.90 -4.87 7.28
CA TYR A 61 -21.77 -3.75 7.66
C TYR A 61 -21.57 -3.33 9.12
N THR A 62 -21.38 -4.29 10.01
CA THR A 62 -21.18 -4.04 11.45
C THR A 62 -19.72 -4.26 11.78
N TYR A 63 -19.06 -3.21 12.26
CA TYR A 63 -17.63 -3.23 12.57
C TYR A 63 -17.37 -3.08 14.07
N TRP A 64 -16.43 -3.88 14.57
CA TRP A 64 -15.94 -3.81 15.95
C TRP A 64 -14.51 -3.32 15.94
N ALA A 65 -14.25 -2.24 16.68
CA ALA A 65 -12.90 -1.71 16.82
C ALA A 65 -11.99 -2.73 17.50
N LEU A 66 -10.80 -2.94 16.96
CA LEU A 66 -9.75 -3.73 17.57
C LEU A 66 -8.91 -2.85 18.51
N ASN A 67 -8.15 -3.48 19.41
CA ASN A 67 -7.26 -2.81 20.36
C ASN A 67 -7.98 -1.73 21.21
N ASP A 68 -9.23 -1.98 21.60
CA ASP A 68 -10.08 -1.02 22.33
C ASP A 68 -10.23 0.34 21.63
N GLY A 69 -10.22 0.36 20.29
CA GLY A 69 -10.26 1.58 19.50
C GLY A 69 -8.96 2.41 19.51
N LYS A 70 -7.89 1.89 20.12
CA LYS A 70 -6.59 2.55 20.16
C LYS A 70 -5.79 2.27 18.89
N PRO A 71 -4.81 3.15 18.54
CA PRO A 71 -3.91 2.93 17.42
C PRO A 71 -3.20 1.57 17.50
N VAL A 72 -3.06 0.95 16.32
CA VAL A 72 -2.34 -0.34 16.15
C VAL A 72 -0.89 -0.15 15.73
N LEU A 73 -0.51 1.06 15.31
CA LEU A 73 0.84 1.46 14.94
C LEU A 73 1.23 2.75 15.66
N ASP A 74 2.51 2.87 16.02
CA ASP A 74 3.06 4.11 16.55
C ASP A 74 3.39 5.07 15.41
N SER A 75 2.53 6.10 15.21
CA SER A 75 2.71 7.11 14.16
C SER A 75 4.05 7.82 14.23
N LYS A 76 4.63 8.00 15.44
CA LYS A 76 5.94 8.63 15.61
C LYS A 76 7.09 7.82 15.07
N VAL A 77 6.92 6.50 15.00
CA VAL A 77 7.92 5.59 14.46
C VAL A 77 7.83 5.52 12.93
N ILE A 78 6.61 5.47 12.40
CA ILE A 78 6.39 5.20 10.97
C ILE A 78 6.32 6.44 10.09
N SER A 79 6.21 7.66 10.66
CA SER A 79 6.05 8.90 9.90
C SER A 79 7.14 9.93 10.19
N SER A 80 7.30 10.92 9.33
CA SER A 80 8.21 12.05 9.53
C SER A 80 7.60 13.19 10.33
N THR A 81 6.26 13.25 10.40
CA THR A 81 5.52 14.31 11.09
C THR A 81 5.08 13.91 12.49
N GLY A 82 5.06 12.63 12.80
CA GLY A 82 4.58 12.07 14.07
C GLY A 82 3.11 11.66 14.05
N SER A 83 2.40 11.84 12.94
CA SER A 83 1.01 11.42 12.73
C SER A 83 0.78 10.90 11.32
N VAL A 84 -0.26 10.09 11.15
CA VAL A 84 -0.67 9.55 9.85
C VAL A 84 -2.18 9.54 9.71
N ARG A 85 -2.65 9.69 8.45
CA ARG A 85 -4.06 9.76 8.09
C ARG A 85 -4.35 8.85 6.89
N ASP A 86 -5.64 8.72 6.58
CA ASP A 86 -6.15 8.09 5.36
C ASP A 86 -5.53 6.70 5.10
N PRO A 87 -5.56 5.78 6.08
CA PRO A 87 -4.95 4.47 5.89
C PRO A 87 -5.75 3.66 4.87
N HIS A 88 -5.08 3.25 3.79
CA HIS A 88 -5.60 2.30 2.81
C HIS A 88 -4.80 1.01 2.87
N ILE A 89 -5.48 -0.13 3.01
CA ILE A 89 -4.87 -1.45 3.08
C ILE A 89 -5.28 -2.33 1.90
N LEU A 90 -4.31 -3.06 1.34
CA LEU A 90 -4.52 -4.01 0.26
C LEU A 90 -3.86 -5.34 0.59
N ARG A 91 -4.58 -6.44 0.44
CA ARG A 91 -4.00 -7.78 0.42
C ARG A 91 -3.39 -8.05 -0.95
N SER A 92 -2.16 -8.55 -0.99
CA SER A 92 -1.44 -8.83 -2.24
C SER A 92 -2.04 -10.01 -3.01
N GLN A 93 -1.60 -10.18 -4.26
CA GLN A 93 -2.02 -11.28 -5.13
C GLN A 93 -1.57 -12.65 -4.62
N ASP A 94 -0.55 -12.72 -3.76
CA ASP A 94 -0.11 -13.96 -3.10
C ASP A 94 -1.05 -14.40 -1.96
N GLY A 95 -1.95 -13.50 -1.52
CA GLY A 95 -2.89 -13.73 -0.43
C GLY A 95 -2.28 -13.69 0.97
N HIS A 96 -0.97 -13.48 1.11
CA HIS A 96 -0.23 -13.56 2.37
C HIS A 96 0.46 -12.26 2.78
N THR A 97 0.75 -11.40 1.82
CA THR A 97 1.37 -10.10 2.05
C THR A 97 0.30 -9.02 2.09
N PHE A 98 0.45 -8.04 2.98
CA PHE A 98 -0.42 -6.88 3.09
C PHE A 98 0.41 -5.62 2.82
N TYR A 99 -0.13 -4.75 2.01
CA TYR A 99 0.40 -3.42 1.76
C TYR A 99 -0.54 -2.39 2.37
N MET A 100 0.03 -1.37 2.99
CA MET A 100 -0.75 -0.23 3.47
C MET A 100 -0.03 1.05 3.05
N VAL A 101 -0.81 2.06 2.70
CA VAL A 101 -0.31 3.40 2.42
C VAL A 101 -1.07 4.39 3.29
N VAL A 102 -0.37 5.40 3.79
CA VAL A 102 -0.95 6.44 4.66
C VAL A 102 -0.40 7.81 4.31
N THR A 103 -1.19 8.84 4.55
CA THR A 103 -0.76 10.25 4.49
C THR A 103 0.13 10.55 5.70
N ASP A 104 1.37 11.00 5.49
CA ASP A 104 2.28 11.47 6.55
C ASP A 104 1.99 12.94 6.84
N MET A 105 1.13 13.21 7.83
CA MET A 105 0.62 14.56 8.10
C MET A 105 0.19 14.73 9.55
N VAL A 106 0.35 15.95 10.04
CA VAL A 106 -0.31 16.50 11.23
C VAL A 106 -1.19 17.66 10.77
N SER A 107 -2.51 17.52 10.83
CA SER A 107 -3.44 18.55 10.32
C SER A 107 -3.41 19.83 11.14
N ASP A 108 -3.04 19.79 12.42
CA ASP A 108 -2.81 20.97 13.26
C ASP A 108 -1.72 21.89 12.68
N ASN A 109 -0.80 21.37 11.86
CA ASN A 109 0.21 22.17 11.14
C ASN A 109 -0.32 22.84 9.86
N GLY A 110 -1.60 22.66 9.57
CA GLY A 110 -2.29 23.19 8.39
C GLY A 110 -2.41 22.19 7.25
N TRP A 111 -3.45 22.36 6.45
CA TRP A 111 -3.82 21.43 5.36
C TRP A 111 -2.81 21.36 4.20
N ASP A 112 -1.94 22.36 4.08
CA ASP A 112 -0.87 22.38 3.06
C ASP A 112 0.51 21.99 3.64
N SER A 113 0.56 21.35 4.83
CA SER A 113 1.80 21.13 5.58
C SER A 113 2.57 19.88 5.13
N ASN A 114 1.92 18.89 4.55
CA ASN A 114 2.57 17.62 4.27
C ASN A 114 3.17 17.52 2.86
N ARG A 115 4.24 16.72 2.72
CA ARG A 115 4.95 16.46 1.47
C ARG A 115 5.25 14.98 1.27
N ALA A 116 4.72 14.14 2.16
CA ALA A 116 5.09 12.75 2.22
C ALA A 116 3.89 11.81 2.38
N MET A 117 4.08 10.58 1.96
CA MET A 117 3.27 9.43 2.31
C MET A 117 4.17 8.34 2.89
N VAL A 118 3.58 7.34 3.51
CA VAL A 118 4.31 6.16 4.01
C VAL A 118 3.81 4.93 3.27
N LEU A 119 4.74 4.13 2.78
CA LEU A 119 4.49 2.77 2.28
C LEU A 119 4.78 1.78 3.40
N LEU A 120 3.87 0.86 3.66
CA LEU A 120 4.02 -0.16 4.70
C LEU A 120 3.75 -1.55 4.12
N LYS A 121 4.49 -2.55 4.63
CA LYS A 121 4.35 -3.96 4.24
C LYS A 121 4.36 -4.86 5.48
N SER A 122 3.46 -5.85 5.50
CA SER A 122 3.32 -6.83 6.58
C SER A 122 2.89 -8.18 6.03
N ASN A 123 3.18 -9.26 6.77
CA ASN A 123 2.65 -10.60 6.50
C ASN A 123 1.69 -11.09 7.59
N ASP A 124 1.45 -10.29 8.63
CA ASP A 124 0.64 -10.70 9.80
C ASP A 124 -0.29 -9.60 10.32
N LEU A 125 -0.32 -8.41 9.69
CA LEU A 125 -1.11 -7.24 10.08
C LEU A 125 -0.70 -6.62 11.44
N VAL A 126 0.35 -7.12 12.07
CA VAL A 126 0.87 -6.69 13.38
C VAL A 126 2.24 -6.06 13.24
N ASN A 127 3.14 -6.76 12.56
CA ASN A 127 4.52 -6.32 12.34
C ASN A 127 4.64 -5.68 10.96
N TRP A 128 4.98 -4.41 10.91
CA TRP A 128 5.06 -3.63 9.69
C TRP A 128 6.45 -3.09 9.45
N THR A 129 6.98 -3.31 8.27
CA THR A 129 8.09 -2.51 7.73
C THR A 129 7.52 -1.26 7.06
N HIS A 130 8.28 -0.16 7.04
CA HIS A 130 7.79 1.09 6.47
C HIS A 130 8.88 1.86 5.73
N SER A 131 8.46 2.72 4.81
CA SER A 131 9.31 3.66 4.07
C SER A 131 8.58 4.97 3.86
N ILE A 132 9.23 6.08 4.20
CA ILE A 132 8.67 7.43 4.05
C ILE A 132 9.07 7.98 2.69
N ILE A 133 8.10 8.30 1.85
CA ILE A 133 8.31 8.87 0.52
C ILE A 133 7.97 10.35 0.55
N ASN A 134 8.97 11.18 0.77
CA ASN A 134 8.81 12.64 0.69
C ASN A 134 9.03 13.11 -0.75
N MET A 135 7.97 13.56 -1.40
CA MET A 135 7.95 13.93 -2.82
C MET A 135 8.92 15.07 -3.15
N GLN A 136 9.03 16.08 -2.30
CA GLN A 136 9.96 17.20 -2.53
C GLN A 136 11.42 16.79 -2.42
N LYS A 137 11.74 15.87 -1.51
CA LYS A 137 13.10 15.38 -1.33
C LYS A 137 13.48 14.32 -2.37
N ARG A 138 12.51 13.52 -2.80
CA ARG A 138 12.71 12.39 -3.70
C ARG A 138 12.86 12.82 -5.17
N TYR A 139 12.15 13.87 -5.59
CA TYR A 139 12.09 14.30 -6.98
C TYR A 139 12.50 15.76 -7.15
N LYS A 140 13.20 16.06 -8.25
CA LYS A 140 13.57 17.43 -8.62
C LYS A 140 12.35 18.18 -9.16
N GLY A 141 12.35 19.51 -9.03
CA GLY A 141 11.28 20.34 -9.58
C GLY A 141 9.99 20.35 -8.75
N GLN A 142 10.02 19.81 -7.53
CA GLN A 142 8.86 19.73 -6.64
C GLN A 142 8.77 20.89 -5.63
N GLU A 143 9.45 22.00 -5.87
CA GLU A 143 9.55 23.13 -4.91
C GLU A 143 8.19 23.78 -4.68
N LYS A 144 7.29 23.75 -5.68
CA LYS A 144 5.95 24.32 -5.61
C LYS A 144 4.89 23.35 -5.09
N LEU A 145 5.28 22.14 -4.72
CA LEU A 145 4.37 21.16 -4.15
C LEU A 145 3.80 21.67 -2.83
N LYS A 146 2.47 21.64 -2.68
CA LYS A 146 1.76 22.10 -1.48
C LYS A 146 1.35 20.95 -0.58
N ARG A 147 0.86 19.84 -1.16
CA ARG A 147 0.31 18.73 -0.38
C ARG A 147 0.31 17.41 -1.16
N VAL A 148 0.36 16.32 -0.41
CA VAL A 148 0.30 14.93 -0.86
C VAL A 148 -0.71 14.23 0.03
N TRP A 149 -1.89 13.87 -0.49
CA TRP A 149 -3.00 13.40 0.34
C TRP A 149 -3.57 12.06 -0.12
N ALA A 150 -4.09 11.33 0.85
CA ALA A 150 -4.92 10.14 0.69
C ALA A 150 -4.36 9.15 -0.34
N PRO A 151 -3.13 8.62 -0.13
CA PRO A 151 -2.58 7.60 -1.01
C PRO A 151 -3.38 6.32 -0.90
N GLN A 152 -3.56 5.66 -2.05
CA GLN A 152 -4.12 4.33 -2.14
C GLN A 152 -3.28 3.44 -3.03
N THR A 153 -3.52 2.14 -3.05
CA THR A 153 -2.80 1.20 -3.91
C THR A 153 -3.73 0.15 -4.49
N VAL A 154 -3.45 -0.25 -5.72
CA VAL A 154 -4.15 -1.30 -6.44
C VAL A 154 -3.14 -2.14 -7.23
N PHE A 155 -3.41 -3.43 -7.41
CA PHE A 155 -2.63 -4.25 -8.32
C PHE A 155 -3.06 -3.98 -9.77
N ASP A 156 -2.08 -3.63 -10.61
CA ASP A 156 -2.26 -3.49 -12.05
C ASP A 156 -1.82 -4.79 -12.73
N PRO A 157 -2.77 -5.60 -13.23
CA PRO A 157 -2.44 -6.88 -13.83
C PRO A 157 -1.69 -6.76 -15.17
N GLU A 158 -1.82 -5.64 -15.89
CA GLU A 158 -1.13 -5.42 -17.16
C GLU A 158 0.35 -5.08 -16.92
N ALA A 159 0.63 -4.24 -15.91
CA ALA A 159 1.99 -3.91 -15.52
C ALA A 159 2.64 -4.98 -14.62
N GLY A 160 1.85 -5.88 -14.02
CA GLY A 160 2.29 -6.84 -13.02
C GLY A 160 2.85 -6.18 -11.75
N LYS A 161 2.35 -4.99 -11.38
CA LYS A 161 2.89 -4.15 -10.31
C LYS A 161 1.79 -3.53 -9.46
N TYR A 162 2.15 -3.14 -8.24
CA TYR A 162 1.28 -2.34 -7.39
C TYR A 162 1.41 -0.87 -7.76
N MET A 163 0.32 -0.28 -8.24
CA MET A 163 0.21 1.14 -8.51
C MET A 163 -0.20 1.86 -7.22
N VAL A 164 0.61 2.82 -6.79
CA VAL A 164 0.25 3.77 -5.73
C VAL A 164 -0.25 5.04 -6.39
N TYR A 165 -1.39 5.54 -5.95
CA TYR A 165 -1.98 6.77 -6.48
C TYR A 165 -2.49 7.66 -5.35
N TRP A 166 -2.46 8.96 -5.53
CA TRP A 166 -2.73 9.93 -4.48
C TRP A 166 -3.14 11.30 -5.04
N SER A 167 -3.74 12.13 -4.20
CA SER A 167 -4.03 13.52 -4.55
C SER A 167 -2.82 14.39 -4.31
N MET A 168 -2.48 15.26 -5.26
CA MET A 168 -1.35 16.16 -5.15
C MET A 168 -1.70 17.53 -5.73
N GLN A 169 -1.24 18.61 -5.04
CA GLN A 169 -1.46 19.98 -5.45
C GLN A 169 -0.15 20.76 -5.49
N TYR A 170 0.01 21.56 -6.55
CA TYR A 170 1.06 22.57 -6.65
C TYR A 170 0.49 23.97 -6.42
N ALA A 171 1.33 24.91 -5.98
CA ALA A 171 0.93 26.29 -5.76
C ALA A 171 0.27 26.90 -7.01
N GLY A 172 -0.95 27.42 -6.84
CA GLY A 172 -1.77 28.00 -7.93
C GLY A 172 -2.50 26.99 -8.81
N GLY A 173 -2.36 25.68 -8.54
CA GLY A 173 -3.02 24.60 -9.27
C GLY A 173 -4.19 23.97 -8.51
N ALA A 174 -4.91 23.08 -9.19
CA ALA A 174 -5.91 22.20 -8.61
C ALA A 174 -5.27 20.94 -8.04
N ASP A 175 -5.95 20.28 -7.08
CA ASP A 175 -5.63 18.91 -6.73
C ASP A 175 -6.03 17.99 -7.89
N ILE A 176 -5.11 17.13 -8.29
CA ILE A 176 -5.38 16.07 -9.25
C ILE A 176 -4.82 14.75 -8.75
N ILE A 177 -5.29 13.65 -9.31
CA ILE A 177 -4.80 12.34 -8.92
C ILE A 177 -3.53 12.01 -9.71
N TYR A 178 -2.45 11.70 -9.01
CA TYR A 178 -1.17 11.23 -9.55
C TYR A 178 -0.97 9.76 -9.21
N TYR A 179 -0.04 9.11 -9.90
CA TYR A 179 0.38 7.74 -9.61
C TYR A 179 1.87 7.52 -9.89
N ALA A 180 2.39 6.49 -9.29
CA ALA A 180 3.63 5.79 -9.65
C ALA A 180 3.50 4.32 -9.24
N TYR A 181 4.32 3.44 -9.83
CA TYR A 181 4.38 2.05 -9.38
C TYR A 181 5.31 1.92 -8.18
N ALA A 182 4.96 1.08 -7.23
CA ALA A 182 5.88 0.66 -6.18
C ALA A 182 6.95 -0.29 -6.75
N ASN A 183 8.13 -0.29 -6.13
CA ASN A 183 9.14 -1.32 -6.38
C ASN A 183 8.68 -2.67 -5.79
N ASP A 184 9.37 -3.76 -6.14
CA ASP A 184 8.97 -5.12 -5.76
C ASP A 184 8.97 -5.35 -4.24
N ASP A 185 9.78 -4.61 -3.48
CA ASP A 185 9.83 -4.67 -2.02
C ASP A 185 8.78 -3.79 -1.33
N PHE A 186 8.07 -2.95 -2.08
CA PHE A 186 7.13 -1.95 -1.58
C PHE A 186 7.79 -0.92 -0.64
N THR A 187 9.00 -0.51 -0.97
CA THR A 187 9.81 0.41 -0.16
C THR A 187 10.09 1.75 -0.85
N ASP A 188 9.85 1.86 -2.15
CA ASP A 188 10.04 3.09 -2.93
C ASP A 188 9.12 3.09 -4.16
N LEU A 189 9.04 4.25 -4.82
CA LEU A 189 8.30 4.43 -6.07
C LEU A 189 9.27 4.36 -7.27
N ILE A 190 8.82 3.74 -8.35
CA ILE A 190 9.57 3.62 -9.61
C ILE A 190 9.27 4.83 -10.49
N GLY A 191 10.31 5.60 -10.82
CA GLY A 191 10.20 6.77 -11.68
C GLY A 191 9.55 7.97 -10.99
N GLU A 192 9.19 8.97 -11.78
CA GLU A 192 8.52 10.18 -11.30
C GLU A 192 7.00 10.03 -11.28
N PRO A 193 6.29 10.74 -10.37
CA PRO A 193 4.84 10.78 -10.38
C PRO A 193 4.27 11.29 -11.69
N LYS A 194 3.23 10.62 -12.20
CA LYS A 194 2.51 11.01 -13.42
C LYS A 194 1.06 11.33 -13.10
N PRO A 195 0.43 12.28 -13.78
CA PRO A 195 -1.01 12.47 -13.69
C PRO A 195 -1.74 11.19 -14.08
N LEU A 196 -2.62 10.70 -13.20
CA LEU A 196 -3.53 9.59 -13.45
C LEU A 196 -4.88 10.11 -13.94
N PHE A 197 -5.41 11.11 -13.23
CA PHE A 197 -6.72 11.67 -13.55
C PHE A 197 -6.76 13.17 -13.30
N ILE A 198 -7.27 13.86 -14.30
CA ILE A 198 -7.56 15.30 -14.27
C ILE A 198 -9.03 15.46 -14.67
N PRO A 199 -9.90 16.01 -13.80
CA PRO A 199 -11.29 16.25 -14.14
C PRO A 199 -11.45 17.15 -15.39
N GLU A 200 -12.46 16.91 -16.20
CA GLU A 200 -12.70 17.69 -17.45
C GLU A 200 -12.83 19.19 -17.19
N ASN A 201 -13.44 19.57 -16.07
CA ASN A 201 -13.58 20.96 -15.65
C ASN A 201 -12.29 21.56 -15.07
N LYS A 202 -11.21 20.78 -14.97
CA LYS A 202 -9.88 21.14 -14.43
C LYS A 202 -9.91 21.68 -12.99
N LYS A 203 -10.97 21.35 -12.23
CA LYS A 203 -11.08 21.69 -10.81
C LYS A 203 -10.54 20.57 -9.93
N SER A 204 -10.34 20.89 -8.64
CA SER A 204 -9.75 19.95 -7.67
C SER A 204 -10.59 18.68 -7.52
N CYS A 205 -9.88 17.55 -7.46
CA CYS A 205 -10.39 16.25 -7.04
C CYS A 205 -9.41 15.57 -6.09
N ILE A 206 -9.94 14.93 -5.07
CA ILE A 206 -9.18 14.25 -4.02
C ILE A 206 -9.80 12.89 -3.70
N ASP A 207 -9.17 12.14 -2.80
CA ASP A 207 -9.67 10.90 -2.22
C ASP A 207 -10.09 9.89 -3.31
N GLY A 208 -9.17 9.65 -4.26
CA GLY A 208 -9.42 8.69 -5.34
C GLY A 208 -9.43 7.27 -4.80
N ASP A 209 -10.42 6.47 -5.22
CA ASP A 209 -10.51 5.04 -4.92
C ASP A 209 -10.77 4.25 -6.20
N ILE A 210 -9.91 3.28 -6.53
CA ILE A 210 -10.01 2.48 -7.75
C ILE A 210 -10.54 1.09 -7.43
N VAL A 211 -11.66 0.77 -8.05
CA VAL A 211 -12.27 -0.56 -8.02
C VAL A 211 -12.18 -1.19 -9.41
N TYR A 212 -11.63 -2.40 -9.50
CA TYR A 212 -11.63 -3.20 -10.70
C TYR A 212 -12.82 -4.15 -10.67
N LYS A 213 -13.73 -4.02 -11.63
CA LYS A 213 -14.92 -4.85 -11.74
C LYS A 213 -15.27 -5.12 -13.20
N ASP A 214 -15.58 -6.36 -13.53
CA ASP A 214 -16.04 -6.79 -14.86
C ASP A 214 -15.12 -6.34 -16.01
N GLY A 215 -13.79 -6.36 -15.77
CA GLY A 215 -12.79 -5.98 -16.77
C GLY A 215 -12.55 -4.47 -16.87
N VAL A 216 -13.20 -3.65 -16.04
CA VAL A 216 -13.11 -2.19 -16.09
C VAL A 216 -12.62 -1.63 -14.76
N PHE A 217 -11.70 -0.68 -14.81
CA PHE A 217 -11.31 0.14 -13.66
C PHE A 217 -12.30 1.30 -13.48
N HIS A 218 -12.80 1.46 -12.27
CA HIS A 218 -13.68 2.55 -11.86
C HIS A 218 -12.96 3.40 -10.82
N LEU A 219 -12.66 4.66 -11.14
CA LEU A 219 -12.11 5.62 -10.22
C LEU A 219 -13.24 6.42 -9.57
N PHE A 220 -13.50 6.19 -8.30
CA PHE A 220 -14.32 7.06 -7.47
C PHE A 220 -13.45 8.19 -6.95
N TYR A 221 -13.96 9.41 -6.93
CA TYR A 221 -13.22 10.55 -6.42
C TYR A 221 -14.15 11.61 -5.84
N LYS A 222 -13.65 12.35 -4.86
CA LYS A 222 -14.36 13.47 -4.25
C LYS A 222 -14.01 14.76 -4.99
N THR A 223 -15.01 15.60 -5.25
CA THR A 223 -14.79 16.99 -5.73
C THR A 223 -14.40 17.86 -4.53
N GLU A 224 -13.44 18.77 -4.72
CA GLU A 224 -12.94 19.64 -3.65
C GLU A 224 -13.11 21.11 -4.01
N GLY A 225 -13.78 21.87 -3.11
CA GLY A 225 -13.95 23.32 -3.23
C GLY A 225 -14.94 23.79 -4.31
N HIS A 226 -15.68 22.92 -4.99
CA HIS A 226 -16.62 23.28 -6.05
C HIS A 226 -17.86 22.38 -6.13
N GLY A 227 -18.50 22.18 -5.03
CA GLY A 227 -19.58 21.23 -4.83
C GLY A 227 -19.07 19.99 -4.11
N ASN A 228 -19.94 19.41 -3.30
CA ASN A 228 -19.64 18.22 -2.52
C ASN A 228 -20.23 17.00 -3.20
N GLY A 229 -19.48 15.94 -3.28
CA GLY A 229 -19.98 14.66 -3.76
C GLY A 229 -18.89 13.75 -4.31
N ILE A 230 -19.24 12.48 -4.37
CA ILE A 230 -18.43 11.44 -5.00
C ILE A 230 -18.86 11.35 -6.46
N LYS A 231 -17.87 11.26 -7.34
CA LYS A 231 -18.05 11.01 -8.77
C LYS A 231 -17.30 9.75 -9.17
N VAL A 232 -17.64 9.20 -10.30
CA VAL A 232 -16.95 8.07 -10.91
C VAL A 232 -16.44 8.44 -12.29
N ALA A 233 -15.24 7.98 -12.60
CA ALA A 233 -14.66 8.01 -13.94
C ALA A 233 -14.22 6.59 -14.33
N THR A 234 -14.35 6.27 -15.62
CA THR A 234 -13.85 5.04 -16.23
C THR A 234 -12.90 5.39 -17.37
N PRO A 235 -11.95 4.50 -17.72
CA PRO A 235 -11.13 4.72 -18.90
C PRO A 235 -12.02 4.91 -20.15
N ARG A 236 -11.61 5.80 -21.04
CA ARG A 236 -12.23 5.89 -22.37
C ARG A 236 -11.56 4.83 -23.24
N SER A 237 -12.39 4.02 -23.92
CA SER A 237 -11.96 3.07 -24.95
C SER A 237 -11.43 3.79 -26.19
#